data_0da5d3c402b136252f069a2fca5bad6d
#
_entry.id   0da5d3c402b136252f069a2fca5bad6d
#
_cell.length_a   1.000
_cell.length_b   1.000
_cell.length_c   1.000
_cell.angle_alpha   90.00
_cell.angle_beta   90.00
_cell.angle_gamma   90.00
#
_symmetry.space_group_name_H-M   'P 1'
#
loop_
_entity.id
_entity.type
_entity.pdbx_description
1 polymer ?
#
loop_
_entity_poly.entity_id
_entity_poly.type
_entity_poly.pdbx_seq_one_letter_code
_entity_poly.pdbx_strand_id
1 'polypeptide(L)'
;FPYTTLFRSVSAQGGITCAIASADPNDDWRWHMYDTVKGSDYIGDQDAIEYMCSVGPEAVFELEHMGLPFSRTEQGRIYQRPFGGQSKGPDNPSVQAARTCAAADRTGHALLHTLYQANLKAGTSFLNEWYAVDLVKNQDGAIVGIIAICIETGETVYIRSKAVVLATGGAGRIYASTTNALINTGDGVGMALRAGVPRSEERRVG
;
A
#
# COMPACT_ATOMS: atom_id res chain seq x y z
N PHE A 1 -15.86 6.62 12.51
CA PHE A 1 -15.14 7.33 11.41
C PHE A 1 -16.13 7.63 10.29
N PRO A 2 -16.80 8.78 10.25
CA PRO A 2 -17.82 9.08 9.23
C PRO A 2 -17.23 9.26 7.81
N TYR A 3 -15.91 9.34 7.67
CA TYR A 3 -15.23 9.56 6.39
C TYR A 3 -14.55 8.33 5.79
N THR A 4 -14.57 7.18 6.47
CA THR A 4 -13.89 5.97 6.02
C THR A 4 -14.46 5.36 4.75
N THR A 5 -15.73 5.65 4.43
CA THR A 5 -16.36 5.21 3.19
C THR A 5 -15.81 5.89 1.92
N LEU A 6 -15.05 6.98 2.08
CA LEU A 6 -14.41 7.69 0.98
C LEU A 6 -13.01 7.15 0.66
N PHE A 7 -12.45 6.29 1.51
CA PHE A 7 -11.12 5.73 1.33
C PHE A 7 -11.20 4.38 0.63
N ARG A 8 -10.53 4.23 -0.51
CA ARG A 8 -10.51 2.96 -1.26
C ARG A 8 -10.01 1.77 -0.44
N SER A 9 -8.99 1.99 0.39
CA SER A 9 -8.41 0.91 1.21
C SER A 9 -9.40 0.31 2.19
N VAL A 10 -10.21 1.12 2.87
CA VAL A 10 -11.26 0.63 3.79
C VAL A 10 -12.37 -0.11 3.06
N SER A 11 -12.69 0.34 1.85
CA SER A 11 -13.76 -0.23 1.02
C SER A 11 -13.25 -1.33 0.09
N ALA A 12 -11.96 -1.69 0.15
CA ALA A 12 -11.37 -2.69 -0.73
C ALA A 12 -11.93 -4.09 -0.41
N GLN A 13 -12.55 -4.70 -1.41
CA GLN A 13 -13.23 -5.99 -1.29
C GLN A 13 -12.40 -7.13 -1.90
N GLY A 14 -11.59 -6.82 -2.93
CA GLY A 14 -10.87 -7.79 -3.75
C GLY A 14 -10.03 -8.77 -2.96
N GLY A 15 -9.15 -8.25 -2.13
CA GLY A 15 -8.18 -9.03 -1.36
C GLY A 15 -6.75 -8.57 -1.61
N ILE A 16 -5.80 -9.34 -1.10
CA ILE A 16 -4.36 -9.14 -1.27
C ILE A 16 -3.85 -10.20 -2.22
N THR A 17 -3.40 -9.79 -3.40
CA THR A 17 -2.84 -10.72 -4.39
C THR A 17 -1.45 -11.17 -3.97
N CYS A 18 -1.29 -12.47 -3.77
CA CYS A 18 -0.01 -13.06 -3.35
C CYS A 18 0.03 -14.56 -3.61
N ALA A 19 1.14 -15.06 -4.15
CA ALA A 19 1.33 -16.47 -4.46
C ALA A 19 1.74 -17.27 -3.21
N ILE A 20 0.77 -17.57 -2.33
CA ILE A 20 0.99 -18.40 -1.13
C ILE A 20 0.68 -19.90 -1.35
N ALA A 21 0.37 -20.29 -2.57
CA ALA A 21 0.11 -21.67 -2.97
C ALA A 21 -1.00 -22.40 -2.15
N SER A 22 -1.97 -21.65 -1.62
CA SER A 22 -3.09 -22.24 -0.88
C SER A 22 -4.13 -22.87 -1.81
N ALA A 23 -4.52 -22.18 -2.88
CA ALA A 23 -5.51 -22.66 -3.84
C ALA A 23 -4.90 -23.58 -4.91
N ASP A 24 -3.70 -23.26 -5.37
CA ASP A 24 -2.93 -24.06 -6.34
C ASP A 24 -1.52 -24.28 -5.77
N PRO A 25 -1.15 -25.54 -5.44
CA PRO A 25 0.18 -25.84 -4.91
C PRO A 25 1.35 -25.51 -5.84
N ASN A 26 1.07 -25.34 -7.13
CA ASN A 26 2.06 -24.99 -8.14
C ASN A 26 2.14 -23.46 -8.40
N ASP A 27 1.31 -22.65 -7.72
CA ASP A 27 1.36 -21.19 -7.88
C ASP A 27 2.70 -20.65 -7.40
N ASP A 28 3.32 -19.80 -8.22
CA ASP A 28 4.67 -19.27 -8.01
C ASP A 28 4.66 -17.74 -8.08
N TRP A 29 5.43 -17.10 -7.23
CA TRP A 29 5.58 -15.65 -7.22
C TRP A 29 6.12 -15.09 -8.55
N ARG A 30 6.85 -15.90 -9.35
CA ARG A 30 7.33 -15.49 -10.67
C ARG A 30 6.17 -15.31 -11.67
N TRP A 31 5.11 -16.10 -11.52
CA TRP A 31 3.89 -15.86 -12.31
C TRP A 31 3.19 -14.57 -11.89
N HIS A 32 3.18 -14.27 -10.58
CA HIS A 32 2.68 -12.99 -10.07
C HIS A 32 3.52 -11.81 -10.58
N MET A 33 4.85 -11.93 -10.58
CA MET A 33 5.77 -10.95 -11.18
C MET A 33 5.47 -10.75 -12.67
N TYR A 34 5.35 -11.82 -13.44
CA TYR A 34 5.03 -11.74 -14.87
C TYR A 34 3.73 -10.95 -15.13
N ASP A 35 2.66 -11.26 -14.41
CA ASP A 35 1.38 -10.56 -14.53
C ASP A 35 1.50 -9.09 -14.15
N THR A 36 2.28 -8.77 -13.12
CA THR A 36 2.47 -7.40 -12.63
C THR A 36 3.30 -6.57 -13.62
N VAL A 37 4.39 -7.12 -14.14
CA VAL A 37 5.21 -6.46 -15.18
C VAL A 37 4.37 -6.19 -16.43
N LYS A 38 3.62 -7.19 -16.90
CA LYS A 38 2.73 -7.05 -18.04
C LYS A 38 1.60 -6.05 -17.80
N GLY A 39 0.98 -6.10 -16.61
CA GLY A 39 -0.10 -5.19 -16.21
C GLY A 39 0.34 -3.74 -16.05
N SER A 40 1.63 -3.50 -15.83
CA SER A 40 2.25 -2.17 -15.82
C SER A 40 2.75 -1.70 -17.19
N ASP A 41 2.36 -2.37 -18.28
CA ASP A 41 2.83 -2.10 -19.64
C ASP A 41 4.37 -2.06 -19.75
N TYR A 42 5.07 -2.84 -18.95
CA TYR A 42 6.53 -2.95 -18.85
C TYR A 42 7.26 -1.66 -18.43
N ILE A 43 6.53 -0.66 -17.95
CA ILE A 43 7.12 0.61 -17.47
C ILE A 43 7.37 0.63 -15.96
N GLY A 44 6.88 -0.38 -15.23
CA GLY A 44 7.13 -0.53 -13.80
C GLY A 44 8.60 -0.86 -13.50
N ASP A 45 9.06 -0.51 -12.30
CA ASP A 45 10.38 -0.91 -11.80
C ASP A 45 10.39 -2.42 -11.56
N GLN A 46 11.07 -3.17 -12.42
CA GLN A 46 11.04 -4.63 -12.39
C GLN A 46 11.73 -5.22 -11.16
N ASP A 47 12.78 -4.58 -10.65
CA ASP A 47 13.47 -5.02 -9.44
C ASP A 47 12.56 -4.83 -8.21
N ALA A 48 11.82 -3.72 -8.15
CA ALA A 48 10.83 -3.48 -7.11
C ALA A 48 9.64 -4.46 -7.20
N ILE A 49 9.20 -4.79 -8.42
CA ILE A 49 8.13 -5.78 -8.64
C ILE A 49 8.60 -7.18 -8.23
N GLU A 50 9.81 -7.59 -8.61
CA GLU A 50 10.40 -8.86 -8.19
C GLU A 50 10.46 -8.96 -6.67
N TYR A 51 11.00 -7.94 -6.01
CA TYR A 51 11.07 -7.90 -4.55
C TYR A 51 9.67 -8.01 -3.93
N MET A 52 8.71 -7.22 -4.37
CA MET A 52 7.33 -7.25 -3.86
C MET A 52 6.70 -8.63 -4.01
N CYS A 53 6.83 -9.27 -5.17
CA CYS A 53 6.20 -10.56 -5.43
C CYS A 53 6.88 -11.70 -4.66
N SER A 54 8.22 -11.65 -4.53
CA SER A 54 8.99 -12.70 -3.84
C SER A 54 8.79 -12.68 -2.32
N VAL A 55 8.70 -11.50 -1.69
CA VAL A 55 8.48 -11.36 -0.24
C VAL A 55 6.99 -11.31 0.15
N GLY A 56 6.10 -11.19 -0.82
CA GLY A 56 4.66 -11.10 -0.59
C GLY A 56 4.09 -12.21 0.30
N PRO A 57 4.47 -13.49 0.14
CA PRO A 57 4.02 -14.57 1.02
C PRO A 57 4.31 -14.30 2.49
N GLU A 58 5.50 -13.84 2.83
CA GLU A 58 5.89 -13.51 4.21
C GLU A 58 5.00 -12.39 4.77
N ALA A 59 4.75 -11.34 3.99
CA ALA A 59 3.89 -10.23 4.39
C ALA A 59 2.45 -10.66 4.65
N VAL A 60 1.90 -11.60 3.87
CA VAL A 60 0.55 -12.15 4.10
C VAL A 60 0.50 -12.93 5.42
N PHE A 61 1.49 -13.77 5.70
CA PHE A 61 1.55 -14.52 6.95
C PHE A 61 1.82 -13.61 8.16
N GLU A 62 2.61 -12.55 8.00
CA GLU A 62 2.79 -11.54 9.04
C GLU A 62 1.46 -10.86 9.40
N LEU A 63 0.67 -10.47 8.42
CA LEU A 63 -0.67 -9.91 8.63
C LEU A 63 -1.60 -10.89 9.33
N GLU A 64 -1.53 -12.18 8.97
CA GLU A 64 -2.27 -13.24 9.64
C GLU A 64 -1.87 -13.34 11.12
N HIS A 65 -0.58 -13.34 11.43
CA HIS A 65 -0.07 -13.37 12.79
C HIS A 65 -0.43 -12.12 13.60
N MET A 66 -0.58 -10.98 12.94
CA MET A 66 -1.12 -9.76 13.56
C MET A 66 -2.61 -9.86 13.88
N GLY A 67 -3.30 -10.89 13.36
CA GLY A 67 -4.71 -11.15 13.60
C GLY A 67 -5.65 -10.79 12.46
N LEU A 68 -5.14 -10.62 11.21
CA LEU A 68 -6.01 -10.43 10.05
C LEU A 68 -6.86 -11.69 9.82
N PRO A 69 -8.20 -11.60 9.90
CA PRO A 69 -9.08 -12.76 9.83
C PRO A 69 -9.35 -13.16 8.37
N PHE A 70 -8.33 -13.65 7.67
CA PHE A 70 -8.53 -14.22 6.34
C PHE A 70 -9.56 -15.34 6.36
N SER A 71 -10.41 -15.39 5.34
CA SER A 71 -11.29 -16.52 5.11
C SER A 71 -10.48 -17.82 4.95
N ARG A 72 -11.06 -18.94 5.36
CA ARG A 72 -10.37 -20.24 5.34
C ARG A 72 -11.06 -21.20 4.38
N THR A 73 -10.26 -22.08 3.79
CA THR A 73 -10.75 -23.27 3.11
C THR A 73 -11.18 -24.31 4.15
N GLU A 74 -11.86 -25.38 3.70
CA GLU A 74 -12.23 -26.52 4.56
C GLU A 74 -11.01 -27.18 5.23
N GLN A 75 -9.84 -27.09 4.60
CA GLN A 75 -8.57 -27.59 5.12
C GLN A 75 -7.86 -26.62 6.05
N GLY A 76 -8.48 -25.47 6.39
CA GLY A 76 -7.92 -24.46 7.29
C GLY A 76 -6.88 -23.54 6.66
N ARG A 77 -6.60 -23.64 5.35
CA ARG A 77 -5.66 -22.76 4.65
C ARG A 77 -6.29 -21.40 4.38
N ILE A 78 -5.48 -20.35 4.18
CA ILE A 78 -5.96 -19.04 3.74
C ILE A 78 -6.67 -19.20 2.39
N TYR A 79 -7.91 -18.71 2.32
CA TYR A 79 -8.69 -18.72 1.10
C TYR A 79 -8.11 -17.76 0.06
N GLN A 80 -7.92 -18.27 -1.15
CA GLN A 80 -7.51 -17.49 -2.31
C GLN A 80 -8.58 -17.59 -3.39
N ARG A 81 -8.89 -16.45 -4.00
CA ARG A 81 -9.84 -16.38 -5.10
C ARG A 81 -9.18 -15.97 -6.41
N PRO A 82 -9.75 -16.33 -7.58
CA PRO A 82 -9.33 -15.78 -8.85
C PRO A 82 -9.63 -14.29 -8.92
N PHE A 83 -8.77 -13.54 -9.60
CA PHE A 83 -8.95 -12.12 -9.84
C PHE A 83 -8.50 -11.78 -11.26
N GLY A 84 -9.07 -10.71 -11.87
CA GLY A 84 -8.73 -10.30 -13.22
C GLY A 84 -7.25 -9.97 -13.36
N GLY A 85 -6.66 -10.35 -14.49
CA GLY A 85 -5.24 -10.12 -14.77
C GLY A 85 -4.26 -11.08 -14.09
N GLN A 86 -4.76 -12.10 -13.38
CA GLN A 86 -3.95 -13.13 -12.75
C GLN A 86 -3.89 -14.37 -13.64
N SER A 87 -2.70 -14.79 -14.08
CA SER A 87 -2.49 -15.94 -14.96
C SER A 87 -1.53 -16.97 -14.36
N LYS A 88 -1.44 -18.13 -14.98
CA LYS A 88 -0.47 -19.17 -14.61
C LYS A 88 0.87 -18.98 -15.36
N GLY A 89 1.32 -17.73 -15.46
CA GLY A 89 2.60 -17.36 -16.02
C GLY A 89 2.65 -17.34 -17.55
N PRO A 90 3.84 -17.14 -18.12
CA PRO A 90 4.04 -16.97 -19.56
C PRO A 90 3.63 -18.18 -20.39
N ASP A 91 3.77 -19.37 -19.82
CA ASP A 91 3.44 -20.63 -20.54
C ASP A 91 1.93 -20.89 -20.62
N ASN A 92 1.15 -20.32 -19.69
CA ASN A 92 -0.30 -20.47 -19.60
C ASN A 92 -1.01 -19.13 -19.33
N PRO A 93 -0.84 -18.11 -20.19
CA PRO A 93 -1.31 -16.76 -19.90
C PRO A 93 -2.83 -16.61 -19.99
N SER A 94 -3.54 -17.57 -20.58
CA SER A 94 -5.00 -17.61 -20.65
C SER A 94 -5.66 -18.36 -19.50
N VAL A 95 -4.88 -19.06 -18.68
CA VAL A 95 -5.40 -19.81 -17.52
C VAL A 95 -5.36 -18.93 -16.30
N GLN A 96 -6.54 -18.64 -15.73
CA GLN A 96 -6.66 -17.79 -14.56
C GLN A 96 -6.08 -18.46 -13.30
N ALA A 97 -5.25 -17.72 -12.55
CA ALA A 97 -4.74 -18.13 -11.25
C ALA A 97 -5.63 -17.60 -10.12
N ALA A 98 -5.71 -18.36 -9.04
CA ALA A 98 -6.40 -17.97 -7.80
C ALA A 98 -5.34 -17.68 -6.72
N ARG A 99 -4.84 -16.43 -6.66
CA ARG A 99 -3.81 -16.01 -5.69
C ARG A 99 -4.22 -14.81 -4.83
N THR A 100 -5.48 -14.38 -4.91
CA THR A 100 -5.93 -13.23 -4.13
C THR A 100 -6.47 -13.69 -2.77
N CYS A 101 -5.69 -13.45 -1.72
CA CYS A 101 -6.02 -13.75 -0.33
C CYS A 101 -7.10 -12.79 0.17
N ALA A 102 -8.19 -13.30 0.72
CA ALA A 102 -9.35 -12.47 1.05
C ALA A 102 -9.92 -12.75 2.45
N ALA A 103 -10.45 -11.69 3.05
CA ALA A 103 -11.32 -11.75 4.23
C ALA A 103 -12.74 -11.40 3.79
N ALA A 104 -13.47 -12.40 3.28
CA ALA A 104 -14.78 -12.25 2.64
C ALA A 104 -14.75 -11.12 1.56
N ASP A 105 -15.66 -10.17 1.63
CA ASP A 105 -15.75 -8.97 0.76
C ASP A 105 -15.29 -7.69 1.47
N ARG A 106 -14.55 -7.82 2.57
CA ARG A 106 -14.12 -6.72 3.45
C ARG A 106 -12.64 -6.75 3.81
N THR A 107 -11.81 -7.25 2.92
CA THR A 107 -10.36 -7.42 3.17
C THR A 107 -9.69 -6.10 3.57
N GLY A 108 -10.01 -5.00 2.90
CA GLY A 108 -9.44 -3.68 3.23
C GLY A 108 -9.84 -3.18 4.61
N HIS A 109 -11.11 -3.36 4.99
CA HIS A 109 -11.60 -3.03 6.33
C HIS A 109 -10.88 -3.85 7.40
N ALA A 110 -10.80 -5.17 7.21
CA ALA A 110 -10.11 -6.07 8.13
C ALA A 110 -8.62 -5.71 8.27
N LEU A 111 -7.93 -5.44 7.15
CA LEU A 111 -6.54 -5.01 7.13
C LEU A 111 -6.32 -3.73 7.95
N LEU A 112 -7.13 -2.70 7.70
CA LEU A 112 -7.01 -1.42 8.41
C LEU A 112 -7.19 -1.61 9.93
N HIS A 113 -8.21 -2.35 10.35
CA HIS A 113 -8.46 -2.60 11.77
C HIS A 113 -7.34 -3.42 12.42
N THR A 114 -6.80 -4.43 11.74
CA THR A 114 -5.68 -5.22 12.24
C THR A 114 -4.44 -4.36 12.45
N LEU A 115 -4.07 -3.54 11.46
CA LEU A 115 -2.91 -2.65 11.55
C LEU A 115 -3.12 -1.53 12.58
N TYR A 116 -4.35 -1.01 12.70
CA TYR A 116 -4.67 -0.02 13.72
C TYR A 116 -4.51 -0.59 15.13
N GLN A 117 -5.02 -1.81 15.39
CA GLN A 117 -4.83 -2.49 16.67
C GLN A 117 -3.37 -2.79 16.97
N ALA A 118 -2.58 -3.20 15.97
CA ALA A 118 -1.14 -3.40 16.14
C ALA A 118 -0.43 -2.10 16.55
N ASN A 119 -0.79 -0.98 15.94
CA ASN A 119 -0.27 0.33 16.29
C ASN A 119 -0.66 0.75 17.71
N LEU A 120 -1.90 0.52 18.13
CA LEU A 120 -2.32 0.80 19.52
C LEU A 120 -1.51 -0.02 20.54
N LYS A 121 -1.27 -1.30 20.25
CA LYS A 121 -0.42 -2.15 21.10
C LYS A 121 1.02 -1.65 21.16
N ALA A 122 1.53 -1.08 20.07
CA ALA A 122 2.88 -0.50 20.01
C ALA A 122 2.96 0.89 20.66
N GLY A 123 1.85 1.46 21.13
CA GLY A 123 1.83 2.80 21.74
C GLY A 123 1.99 3.93 20.72
N THR A 124 1.63 3.70 19.45
CA THR A 124 1.69 4.73 18.40
C THR A 124 0.74 5.88 18.71
N SER A 125 1.22 7.11 18.68
CA SER A 125 0.39 8.31 18.80
C SER A 125 -0.21 8.67 17.44
N PHE A 126 -1.52 8.87 17.40
CA PHE A 126 -2.26 9.29 16.21
C PHE A 126 -2.65 10.76 16.32
N LEU A 127 -2.29 11.54 15.33
CA LEU A 127 -2.72 12.93 15.18
C LEU A 127 -3.83 12.98 14.13
N ASN A 128 -5.06 12.68 14.55
CA ASN A 128 -6.21 12.70 13.66
C ASN A 128 -6.60 14.15 13.34
N GLU A 129 -7.02 14.39 12.09
CA GLU A 129 -7.42 15.72 11.61
C GLU A 129 -6.30 16.76 11.66
N TRP A 130 -5.07 16.28 11.48
CA TRP A 130 -3.90 17.14 11.27
C TRP A 130 -3.46 17.07 9.81
N TYR A 131 -3.20 18.25 9.24
CA TYR A 131 -2.72 18.38 7.87
C TYR A 131 -1.22 18.63 7.88
N ALA A 132 -0.44 17.72 7.27
CA ALA A 132 0.99 17.89 7.07
C ALA A 132 1.24 18.91 5.93
N VAL A 133 1.87 20.02 6.25
CA VAL A 133 2.09 21.15 5.32
C VAL A 133 3.38 20.96 4.55
N ASP A 134 4.49 20.72 5.29
CA ASP A 134 5.81 20.62 4.68
C ASP A 134 6.81 19.84 5.53
N LEU A 135 7.90 19.41 4.88
CA LEU A 135 9.06 18.80 5.53
C LEU A 135 10.02 19.87 6.02
N VAL A 136 10.61 19.67 7.20
CA VAL A 136 11.61 20.58 7.78
C VAL A 136 13.00 20.00 7.62
N LYS A 137 13.92 20.76 7.04
CA LYS A 137 15.34 20.40 6.91
C LYS A 137 16.20 21.18 7.89
N ASN A 138 17.28 20.54 8.37
CA ASN A 138 18.35 21.21 9.08
C ASN A 138 19.34 21.89 8.09
N GLN A 139 20.39 22.49 8.61
CA GLN A 139 21.44 23.14 7.82
C GLN A 139 22.19 22.20 6.89
N ASP A 140 22.27 20.91 7.25
CA ASP A 140 22.93 19.85 6.48
C ASP A 140 22.03 19.25 5.40
N GLY A 141 20.77 19.74 5.29
CA GLY A 141 19.78 19.24 4.34
C GLY A 141 19.01 17.97 4.80
N ALA A 142 19.30 17.44 5.98
CA ALA A 142 18.58 16.27 6.52
C ALA A 142 17.16 16.66 6.99
N ILE A 143 16.19 15.78 6.73
CA ILE A 143 14.81 15.94 7.23
C ILE A 143 14.80 15.68 8.73
N VAL A 144 14.32 16.65 9.51
CA VAL A 144 14.29 16.61 10.98
C VAL A 144 12.88 16.72 11.56
N GLY A 145 11.86 16.74 10.72
CA GLY A 145 10.47 16.80 11.13
C GLY A 145 9.53 17.35 10.06
N ILE A 146 8.33 17.70 10.49
CA ILE A 146 7.28 18.26 9.63
C ILE A 146 6.64 19.47 10.30
N ILE A 147 6.06 20.35 9.48
CA ILE A 147 5.08 21.36 9.93
C ILE A 147 3.69 20.75 9.70
N ALA A 148 2.84 20.83 10.69
CA ALA A 148 1.46 20.36 10.62
C ALA A 148 0.50 21.40 11.19
N ILE A 149 -0.74 21.40 10.67
CA ILE A 149 -1.84 22.25 11.13
C ILE A 149 -2.96 21.35 11.66
N CYS A 150 -3.41 21.63 12.87
CA CYS A 150 -4.64 21.06 13.39
C CYS A 150 -5.83 21.67 12.63
N ILE A 151 -6.62 20.84 11.95
CA ILE A 151 -7.73 21.30 11.11
C ILE A 151 -8.83 21.95 11.97
N GLU A 152 -9.05 21.42 13.18
CA GLU A 152 -10.08 21.91 14.09
C GLU A 152 -9.75 23.33 14.65
N THR A 153 -8.51 23.53 15.09
CA THR A 153 -8.11 24.74 15.82
C THR A 153 -7.35 25.76 14.96
N GLY A 154 -6.81 25.34 13.82
CA GLY A 154 -5.89 26.14 13.01
C GLY A 154 -4.48 26.27 13.62
N GLU A 155 -4.21 25.60 14.74
CA GLU A 155 -2.90 25.61 15.38
C GLU A 155 -1.86 25.00 14.46
N THR A 156 -0.74 25.70 14.28
CA THR A 156 0.40 25.22 13.50
C THR A 156 1.52 24.80 14.44
N VAL A 157 2.02 23.57 14.25
CA VAL A 157 3.08 23.01 15.09
C VAL A 157 4.24 22.47 14.26
N TYR A 158 5.43 22.48 14.85
CA TYR A 158 6.59 21.74 14.37
C TYR A 158 6.68 20.42 15.13
N ILE A 159 6.58 19.32 14.41
CA ILE A 159 6.74 17.96 14.95
C ILE A 159 8.13 17.47 14.60
N ARG A 160 9.01 17.46 15.60
CA ARG A 160 10.38 16.99 15.44
C ARG A 160 10.43 15.46 15.36
N SER A 161 11.21 14.92 14.42
CA SER A 161 11.41 13.49 14.26
C SER A 161 12.81 13.15 13.77
N LYS A 162 13.28 11.93 14.03
CA LYS A 162 14.55 11.40 13.49
C LYS A 162 14.41 10.92 12.06
N ALA A 163 13.21 10.54 11.65
CA ALA A 163 12.88 10.09 10.31
C ALA A 163 11.41 10.42 10.01
N VAL A 164 11.10 10.64 8.74
CA VAL A 164 9.72 10.86 8.26
C VAL A 164 9.44 9.86 7.16
N VAL A 165 8.32 9.12 7.30
CA VAL A 165 7.82 8.23 6.26
C VAL A 165 6.62 8.90 5.58
N LEU A 166 6.71 9.14 4.27
CA LEU A 166 5.61 9.65 3.47
C LEU A 166 4.76 8.47 2.96
N ALA A 167 3.59 8.28 3.55
CA ALA A 167 2.61 7.27 3.19
C ALA A 167 1.27 7.90 2.80
N THR A 168 1.33 9.01 2.05
CA THR A 168 0.22 9.92 1.75
C THR A 168 -0.68 9.47 0.60
N GLY A 169 -0.45 8.26 0.09
CA GLY A 169 -1.20 7.71 -1.05
C GLY A 169 -0.80 8.34 -2.39
N GLY A 170 -1.65 8.19 -3.38
CA GLY A 170 -1.37 8.59 -4.75
C GLY A 170 -1.65 10.06 -5.06
N ALA A 171 -1.46 10.43 -6.33
CA ALA A 171 -1.61 11.78 -6.85
C ALA A 171 -2.63 11.87 -8.00
N GLY A 172 -3.58 10.92 -8.10
CA GLY A 172 -4.51 10.85 -9.22
C GLY A 172 -5.33 12.11 -9.46
N ARG A 173 -5.57 12.92 -8.41
CA ARG A 173 -6.37 14.16 -8.50
C ARG A 173 -5.68 15.33 -9.19
N ILE A 174 -4.39 15.21 -9.50
CA ILE A 174 -3.70 16.20 -10.34
C ILE A 174 -4.12 16.11 -11.82
N TYR A 175 -4.73 14.99 -12.22
CA TYR A 175 -5.23 14.76 -13.59
C TYR A 175 -6.72 15.11 -13.70
N ALA A 176 -7.14 15.54 -14.87
CA ALA A 176 -8.54 15.89 -15.15
C ALA A 176 -9.50 14.71 -15.01
N SER A 177 -9.04 13.50 -15.34
CA SER A 177 -9.81 12.26 -15.20
C SER A 177 -8.99 11.23 -14.43
N THR A 178 -9.60 10.64 -13.41
CA THR A 178 -8.95 9.61 -12.57
C THR A 178 -10.01 8.72 -11.92
N THR A 179 -9.67 7.44 -11.75
CA THR A 179 -10.45 6.49 -10.94
C THR A 179 -9.98 6.45 -9.49
N ASN A 180 -8.95 7.22 -9.12
CA ASN A 180 -8.46 7.28 -7.74
C ASN A 180 -9.43 8.01 -6.81
N ALA A 181 -9.32 7.74 -5.51
CA ALA A 181 -10.09 8.44 -4.50
C ALA A 181 -9.81 9.95 -4.51
N LEU A 182 -10.80 10.75 -4.10
CA LEU A 182 -10.70 12.22 -4.05
C LEU A 182 -9.57 12.74 -3.17
N ILE A 183 -9.17 11.96 -2.17
CA ILE A 183 -8.10 12.28 -1.24
C ILE A 183 -6.69 12.14 -1.82
N ASN A 184 -6.54 11.54 -3.00
CA ASN A 184 -5.24 11.34 -3.65
C ASN A 184 -4.78 12.62 -4.35
N THR A 185 -4.51 13.66 -3.57
CA THR A 185 -4.20 15.01 -4.01
C THR A 185 -2.73 15.23 -4.38
N GLY A 186 -1.85 14.30 -3.99
CA GLY A 186 -0.42 14.37 -4.29
C GLY A 186 0.38 15.26 -3.33
N ASP A 187 -0.18 15.63 -2.19
CA ASP A 187 0.48 16.54 -1.23
C ASP A 187 1.84 16.02 -0.75
N GLY A 188 1.95 14.70 -0.48
CA GLY A 188 3.23 14.10 -0.09
C GLY A 188 4.31 14.20 -1.16
N VAL A 189 3.92 14.02 -2.43
CA VAL A 189 4.84 14.23 -3.57
C VAL A 189 5.26 15.69 -3.65
N GLY A 190 4.33 16.63 -3.45
CA GLY A 190 4.60 18.06 -3.41
C GLY A 190 5.57 18.45 -2.28
N MET A 191 5.37 17.92 -1.08
CA MET A 191 6.28 18.11 0.06
C MET A 191 7.69 17.58 -0.23
N ALA A 192 7.79 16.36 -0.78
CA ALA A 192 9.07 15.77 -1.15
C ALA A 192 9.81 16.61 -2.19
N LEU A 193 9.09 17.07 -3.22
CA LEU A 193 9.65 17.93 -4.28
C LEU A 193 10.18 19.25 -3.72
N ARG A 194 9.39 19.96 -2.89
CA ARG A 194 9.82 21.22 -2.26
C ARG A 194 11.01 21.03 -1.33
N ALA A 195 11.09 19.86 -0.68
CA ALA A 195 12.24 19.52 0.15
C ALA A 195 13.49 19.11 -0.65
N GLY A 196 13.38 18.97 -1.99
CA GLY A 196 14.49 18.53 -2.84
C GLY A 196 14.82 17.04 -2.67
N VAL A 197 13.85 16.22 -2.27
CA VAL A 197 14.02 14.76 -2.19
C VAL A 197 13.98 14.20 -3.62
N PRO A 198 15.01 13.46 -4.07
CA PRO A 198 15.04 12.91 -5.41
C PRO A 198 13.98 11.83 -5.58
N ARG A 199 13.35 11.77 -6.75
CA ARG A 199 12.43 10.71 -7.13
C ARG A 199 13.21 9.49 -7.63
N SER A 200 12.60 8.31 -7.52
CA SER A 200 13.23 7.06 -7.98
C SER A 200 13.54 7.08 -9.49
N GLU A 201 12.70 7.75 -10.29
CA GLU A 201 12.91 7.90 -11.73
C GLU A 201 14.12 8.80 -12.06
N GLU A 202 14.46 9.73 -11.19
CA GLU A 202 15.60 10.63 -11.38
C GLU A 202 16.97 9.91 -11.20
N ARG A 203 17.00 8.79 -10.50
CA ARG A 203 18.19 7.96 -10.34
C ARG A 203 18.63 7.25 -11.62
N ARG A 204 17.76 7.17 -12.63
CA ARG A 204 18.03 6.50 -13.90
C ARG A 204 18.66 7.41 -14.96
N VAL A 205 18.79 8.69 -14.69
CA VAL A 205 19.31 9.72 -15.61
C VAL A 205 20.75 10.12 -15.28
N GLY A 206 21.35 9.50 -14.26
CA GLY A 206 22.73 9.75 -13.85
C GLY A 206 23.68 8.62 -14.23
#